data_f8a084539dc2ae9b684169c05937d6bf
#
_entry.id   f8a084539dc2ae9b684169c05937d6bf
#
_cell.length_a   1.000
_cell.length_b   1.000
_cell.length_c   1.000
_cell.angle_alpha   90.00
_cell.angle_beta   90.00
_cell.angle_gamma   90.00
#
_symmetry.space_group_name_H-M   'P 1'
#
loop_
_entity.id
_entity.type
_entity.pdbx_description
1 polymer ?
#
loop_
_entity_poly.entity_id
_entity_poly.type
_entity_poly.pdbx_seq_one_letter_code
_entity_poly.pdbx_strand_id
1 'polypeptide(L)'
;MCIRDSTHPYLRTTLLPGLIEAAGRNLSRSQDDLAIFETGTVFRATSKAAAPRPAVDHRPSDAELAEIAAALPAQPRMLAGLLTGHWLPDRWDGAAVKVNWTHAVLLAEEACHAVGLELQRRAAALMPWHPGRCAELVVAGQVIGHAGELHPTVCRKAGLPTRSCAVELDLDALIAAAPGGGTIRGLSTFPVAKEDVALVVDEEVSAAQVREALVAGGGELLESVELFDVYAGEQVGEHRK
;
A
#
# COMPACT_ATOMS: atom_id res chain seq x y z
N MET A 1 -8.33 22.46 -11.92
CA MET A 1 -8.13 22.60 -13.38
C MET A 1 -6.80 21.94 -13.71
N CYS A 2 -6.81 20.77 -14.36
CA CYS A 2 -5.56 20.13 -14.78
C CYS A 2 -5.03 20.88 -15.99
N ILE A 3 -4.02 21.71 -15.79
CA ILE A 3 -3.33 22.39 -16.87
C ILE A 3 -2.47 21.33 -17.54
N ARG A 4 -2.83 20.95 -18.76
CA ARG A 4 -1.98 20.15 -19.65
C ARG A 4 -0.93 21.08 -20.22
N ASP A 5 0.29 20.80 -19.90
CA ASP A 5 1.42 21.46 -20.56
C ASP A 5 2.22 20.45 -21.42
N SER A 6 3.26 20.92 -22.07
CA SER A 6 4.11 20.09 -22.91
C SER A 6 4.88 19.00 -22.13
N THR A 7 5.04 19.17 -20.82
CA THR A 7 5.76 18.24 -19.95
C THR A 7 4.84 17.15 -19.38
N HIS A 8 3.55 17.48 -19.16
CA HIS A 8 2.56 16.54 -18.59
C HIS A 8 1.29 16.46 -19.46
N PRO A 9 1.41 15.93 -20.70
CA PRO A 9 0.29 15.96 -21.68
C PRO A 9 -0.84 14.97 -21.36
N TYR A 10 -0.61 14.03 -20.41
CA TYR A 10 -1.56 12.97 -20.07
C TYR A 10 -2.14 13.16 -18.68
N LEU A 11 -3.37 12.69 -18.50
CA LEU A 11 -3.96 12.53 -17.17
C LEU A 11 -3.24 11.39 -16.44
N ARG A 12 -2.90 11.61 -15.18
CA ARG A 12 -2.15 10.65 -14.36
C ARG A 12 -2.99 9.42 -14.01
N THR A 13 -2.39 8.25 -14.10
CA THR A 13 -2.99 6.97 -13.68
C THR A 13 -2.51 6.52 -12.30
N THR A 14 -1.51 7.21 -11.73
CA THR A 14 -0.89 6.99 -10.43
C THR A 14 -0.36 8.31 -9.88
N LEU A 15 -0.22 8.45 -8.57
CA LEU A 15 0.35 9.64 -7.92
C LEU A 15 1.89 9.61 -7.88
N LEU A 16 2.50 8.45 -8.05
CA LEU A 16 3.95 8.26 -7.90
C LEU A 16 4.82 9.18 -8.77
N PRO A 17 4.52 9.48 -10.04
CA PRO A 17 5.33 10.40 -10.84
C PRO A 17 5.46 11.79 -10.19
N GLY A 18 4.37 12.34 -9.66
CA GLY A 18 4.38 13.65 -8.98
C GLY A 18 5.24 13.63 -7.71
N LEU A 19 5.12 12.56 -6.92
CA LEU A 19 5.95 12.38 -5.71
C LEU A 19 7.43 12.17 -6.06
N ILE A 20 7.74 11.43 -7.11
CA ILE A 20 9.11 11.23 -7.60
C ILE A 20 9.74 12.57 -8.02
N GLU A 21 9.01 13.40 -8.75
CA GLU A 21 9.48 14.74 -9.13
C GLU A 21 9.67 15.64 -7.91
N ALA A 22 8.73 15.60 -6.94
CA ALA A 22 8.86 16.35 -5.70
C ALA A 22 10.08 15.90 -4.90
N ALA A 23 10.33 14.58 -4.81
CA ALA A 23 11.52 14.04 -4.17
C ALA A 23 12.80 14.50 -4.88
N GLY A 24 12.87 14.44 -6.21
CA GLY A 24 14.02 14.93 -6.97
C GLY A 24 14.35 16.40 -6.69
N ARG A 25 13.33 17.26 -6.59
CA ARG A 25 13.51 18.67 -6.21
C ARG A 25 14.05 18.86 -4.79
N ASN A 26 13.65 18.03 -3.84
CA ASN A 26 14.15 18.07 -2.46
C ASN A 26 15.58 17.51 -2.37
N LEU A 27 15.86 16.39 -3.01
CA LEU A 27 17.20 15.80 -3.08
C LEU A 27 18.23 16.77 -3.69
N SER A 28 17.85 17.53 -4.74
CA SER A 28 18.71 18.55 -5.32
C SER A 28 19.03 19.71 -4.38
N ARG A 29 18.35 19.81 -3.23
CA ARG A 29 18.59 20.79 -2.16
C ARG A 29 19.20 20.15 -0.91
N SER A 30 19.80 18.96 -1.07
CA SER A 30 20.44 18.20 0.01
C SER A 30 19.46 17.79 1.13
N GLN A 31 18.19 17.56 0.77
CA GLN A 31 17.23 16.93 1.66
C GLN A 31 17.16 15.45 1.29
N ASP A 32 17.97 14.62 1.93
CA ASP A 32 18.16 13.21 1.57
C ASP A 32 17.13 12.29 2.27
N ASP A 33 16.72 12.66 3.47
CA ASP A 33 15.75 11.93 4.28
C ASP A 33 14.35 12.48 4.02
N LEU A 34 13.59 11.79 3.18
CA LEU A 34 12.26 12.23 2.78
C LEU A 34 11.19 11.22 3.18
N ALA A 35 10.11 11.74 3.75
CA ALA A 35 8.84 11.06 3.90
C ALA A 35 7.75 12.02 3.41
N ILE A 36 7.35 11.87 2.15
CA ILE A 36 6.36 12.74 1.51
C ILE A 36 5.16 11.93 1.05
N PHE A 37 3.98 12.53 1.09
CA PHE A 37 2.76 11.89 0.62
C PHE A 37 1.89 12.85 -0.18
N GLU A 38 0.97 12.28 -0.93
CA GLU A 38 -0.05 13.01 -1.68
C GLU A 38 -1.37 12.24 -1.61
N THR A 39 -2.47 12.97 -1.48
CA THR A 39 -3.80 12.46 -1.80
C THR A 39 -4.32 13.16 -3.04
N GLY A 40 -4.94 12.40 -3.94
CA GLY A 40 -5.43 12.98 -5.17
C GLY A 40 -6.17 12.01 -6.05
N THR A 41 -6.78 12.54 -7.09
CA THR A 41 -7.50 11.76 -8.08
C THR A 41 -6.56 11.27 -9.18
N VAL A 42 -6.74 10.02 -9.58
CA VAL A 42 -6.12 9.42 -10.77
C VAL A 42 -7.21 9.08 -11.80
N PHE A 43 -6.81 8.83 -13.04
CA PHE A 43 -7.76 8.64 -14.14
C PHE A 43 -7.49 7.28 -14.80
N ARG A 44 -8.44 6.36 -14.69
CA ARG A 44 -8.34 5.02 -15.26
C ARG A 44 -9.37 4.90 -16.39
N ALA A 45 -8.88 4.74 -17.61
CA ALA A 45 -9.76 4.54 -18.76
C ALA A 45 -10.61 3.28 -18.58
N THR A 46 -11.92 3.43 -18.65
CA THR A 46 -12.89 2.33 -18.58
C THR A 46 -13.22 1.79 -19.98
N SER A 47 -13.01 2.60 -21.01
CA SER A 47 -13.23 2.26 -22.42
C SER A 47 -12.18 2.91 -23.30
N LYS A 48 -11.91 2.29 -24.46
CA LYS A 48 -11.12 2.89 -25.55
C LYS A 48 -11.99 3.66 -26.55
N ALA A 49 -13.31 3.63 -26.39
CA ALA A 49 -14.24 4.36 -27.24
C ALA A 49 -14.07 5.88 -27.05
N ALA A 50 -14.22 6.62 -28.12
CA ALA A 50 -14.27 8.07 -28.05
C ALA A 50 -15.54 8.50 -27.30
N ALA A 51 -15.40 9.50 -26.42
CA ALA A 51 -16.57 10.07 -25.75
C ALA A 51 -17.56 10.64 -26.77
N PRO A 52 -18.86 10.46 -26.56
CA PRO A 52 -19.88 11.06 -27.41
C PRO A 52 -19.74 12.59 -27.40
N ARG A 53 -20.04 13.20 -28.54
CA ARG A 53 -19.99 14.65 -28.70
C ARG A 53 -21.40 15.12 -29.08
N PRO A 54 -22.25 15.49 -28.12
CA PRO A 54 -23.58 15.97 -28.38
C PRO A 54 -23.51 17.29 -29.20
N ALA A 55 -24.57 17.59 -29.94
CA ALA A 55 -24.69 18.85 -30.61
C ALA A 55 -24.72 20.04 -29.64
N VAL A 56 -24.22 21.20 -30.04
CA VAL A 56 -24.10 22.37 -29.16
C VAL A 56 -25.22 23.39 -29.38
N ASP A 57 -26.15 23.09 -30.29
CA ASP A 57 -27.28 23.93 -30.66
C ASP A 57 -28.53 23.76 -29.78
N HIS A 58 -28.53 22.74 -28.91
CA HIS A 58 -29.58 22.49 -27.93
C HIS A 58 -29.02 21.92 -26.63
N ARG A 59 -29.85 21.95 -25.59
CA ARG A 59 -29.48 21.29 -24.31
C ARG A 59 -29.49 19.76 -24.50
N PRO A 60 -28.42 19.04 -24.11
CA PRO A 60 -28.40 17.59 -24.18
C PRO A 60 -29.56 16.96 -23.39
N SER A 61 -30.13 15.91 -23.93
CA SER A 61 -31.11 15.07 -23.24
C SER A 61 -30.47 14.30 -22.09
N ASP A 62 -31.28 13.81 -21.16
CA ASP A 62 -30.80 13.00 -20.04
C ASP A 62 -30.09 11.72 -20.53
N ALA A 63 -30.50 11.14 -21.66
CA ALA A 63 -29.87 9.98 -22.28
C ALA A 63 -28.46 10.32 -22.79
N GLU A 64 -28.29 11.44 -23.49
CA GLU A 64 -26.99 11.92 -23.98
C GLU A 64 -26.05 12.26 -22.80
N LEU A 65 -26.58 12.86 -21.72
CA LEU A 65 -25.81 13.11 -20.50
C LEU A 65 -25.35 11.82 -19.84
N ALA A 66 -26.20 10.79 -19.80
CA ALA A 66 -25.86 9.48 -19.29
C ALA A 66 -24.76 8.78 -20.13
N GLU A 67 -24.83 8.89 -21.46
CA GLU A 67 -23.78 8.38 -22.35
C GLU A 67 -22.44 9.09 -22.15
N ILE A 68 -22.45 10.42 -21.99
CA ILE A 68 -21.24 11.20 -21.67
C ILE A 68 -20.67 10.75 -20.33
N ALA A 69 -21.51 10.61 -19.30
CA ALA A 69 -21.08 10.18 -17.99
C ALA A 69 -20.47 8.76 -18.01
N ALA A 70 -21.07 7.85 -18.76
CA ALA A 70 -20.56 6.48 -18.94
C ALA A 70 -19.21 6.42 -19.68
N ALA A 71 -18.91 7.41 -20.50
CA ALA A 71 -17.64 7.51 -21.24
C ALA A 71 -16.51 8.15 -20.43
N LEU A 72 -16.79 8.71 -19.27
CA LEU A 72 -15.75 9.27 -18.40
C LEU A 72 -14.85 8.18 -17.85
N PRO A 73 -13.53 8.44 -17.70
CA PRO A 73 -12.66 7.51 -17.00
C PRO A 73 -13.07 7.37 -15.53
N ALA A 74 -12.84 6.23 -14.93
CA ALA A 74 -12.94 6.10 -13.48
C ALA A 74 -11.92 7.04 -12.81
N GLN A 75 -12.34 7.70 -11.75
CA GLN A 75 -11.58 8.76 -11.08
C GLN A 75 -11.43 8.47 -9.58
N PRO A 76 -10.82 7.34 -9.19
CA PRO A 76 -10.64 7.02 -7.78
C PRO A 76 -9.69 8.01 -7.11
N ARG A 77 -9.97 8.31 -5.85
CA ARG A 77 -9.04 9.02 -4.97
C ARG A 77 -8.00 8.04 -4.47
N MET A 78 -6.76 8.44 -4.58
CA MET A 78 -5.61 7.66 -4.14
C MET A 78 -4.89 8.37 -3.01
N LEU A 79 -4.22 7.59 -2.16
CA LEU A 79 -3.19 8.02 -1.23
C LEU A 79 -1.89 7.38 -1.68
N ALA A 80 -0.85 8.18 -1.84
CA ALA A 80 0.49 7.64 -2.10
C ALA A 80 1.53 8.29 -1.20
N GLY A 81 2.57 7.53 -0.86
CA GLY A 81 3.73 7.99 -0.10
C GLY A 81 5.04 7.54 -0.75
N LEU A 82 6.07 8.34 -0.58
CA LEU A 82 7.43 8.06 -1.03
C LEU A 82 8.42 8.34 0.10
N LEU A 83 9.31 7.38 0.34
CA LEU A 83 10.29 7.39 1.41
C LEU A 83 11.70 7.24 0.81
N THR A 84 12.65 8.06 1.27
CA THR A 84 14.09 7.93 0.95
C THR A 84 14.95 8.16 2.19
N GLY A 85 16.23 7.74 2.15
CA GLY A 85 17.21 8.03 3.18
C GLY A 85 16.96 7.28 4.48
N HIS A 86 16.78 8.00 5.58
CA HIS A 86 16.59 7.42 6.90
C HIS A 86 15.14 7.59 7.39
N TRP A 87 14.60 6.51 7.94
CA TRP A 87 13.32 6.53 8.66
C TRP A 87 13.46 7.24 10.02
N LEU A 88 14.57 6.95 10.71
CA LEU A 88 15.00 7.66 11.91
C LEU A 88 16.41 8.16 11.69
N PRO A 89 16.69 9.46 11.91
CA PRO A 89 18.03 10.00 11.84
C PRO A 89 18.89 9.45 12.98
N ASP A 90 20.20 9.59 12.84
CA ASP A 90 21.15 9.30 13.92
C ASP A 90 20.90 10.23 15.12
N ARG A 91 20.78 9.66 16.31
CA ARG A 91 20.40 10.38 17.53
C ARG A 91 21.26 9.90 18.69
N TRP A 92 21.30 10.69 19.76
CA TRP A 92 22.04 10.35 20.97
C TRP A 92 21.55 9.05 21.65
N ASP A 93 20.29 8.67 21.45
CA ASP A 93 19.61 7.51 22.03
C ASP A 93 19.52 6.29 21.10
N GLY A 94 20.00 6.40 19.86
CA GLY A 94 19.95 5.31 18.90
C GLY A 94 20.58 5.62 17.55
N ALA A 95 21.06 4.57 16.89
CA ALA A 95 21.64 4.68 15.56
C ALA A 95 20.56 4.95 14.50
N ALA A 96 20.99 5.56 13.39
CA ALA A 96 20.11 5.83 12.26
C ALA A 96 19.48 4.54 11.69
N VAL A 97 18.19 4.59 11.40
CA VAL A 97 17.44 3.51 10.76
C VAL A 97 17.17 3.88 9.31
N LYS A 98 17.75 3.14 8.38
CA LYS A 98 17.51 3.38 6.94
C LYS A 98 16.10 2.98 6.54
N VAL A 99 15.53 3.75 5.62
CA VAL A 99 14.27 3.38 4.96
C VAL A 99 14.41 2.02 4.27
N ASN A 100 13.40 1.19 4.41
CA ASN A 100 13.28 -0.08 3.70
C ASN A 100 11.80 -0.36 3.37
N TRP A 101 11.53 -1.44 2.64
CA TRP A 101 10.20 -1.80 2.19
C TRP A 101 9.18 -2.01 3.32
N THR A 102 9.64 -2.41 4.52
CA THR A 102 8.72 -2.63 5.67
C THR A 102 8.08 -1.33 6.14
N HIS A 103 8.82 -0.21 6.06
CA HIS A 103 8.26 1.11 6.41
C HIS A 103 7.14 1.54 5.45
N ALA A 104 7.26 1.23 4.15
CA ALA A 104 6.18 1.50 3.20
C ALA A 104 4.92 0.66 3.49
N VAL A 105 5.10 -0.59 3.90
CA VAL A 105 4.00 -1.47 4.34
C VAL A 105 3.39 -0.96 5.64
N LEU A 106 4.21 -0.53 6.61
CA LEU A 106 3.75 0.04 7.88
C LEU A 106 2.84 1.26 7.66
N LEU A 107 3.19 2.15 6.73
CA LEU A 107 2.32 3.29 6.39
C LEU A 107 0.95 2.85 5.85
N ALA A 108 0.90 1.75 5.09
CA ALA A 108 -0.37 1.19 4.64
C ALA A 108 -1.17 0.57 5.80
N GLU A 109 -0.49 -0.10 6.73
CA GLU A 109 -1.13 -0.64 7.94
C GLU A 109 -1.73 0.45 8.80
N GLU A 110 -0.99 1.53 9.03
CA GLU A 110 -1.48 2.69 9.78
C GLU A 110 -2.70 3.34 9.12
N ALA A 111 -2.70 3.46 7.78
CA ALA A 111 -3.86 3.98 7.05
C ALA A 111 -5.09 3.08 7.20
N CYS A 112 -4.92 1.75 7.18
CA CYS A 112 -6.00 0.79 7.40
C CYS A 112 -6.48 0.81 8.85
N HIS A 113 -5.57 0.82 9.80
CA HIS A 113 -5.86 0.89 11.25
C HIS A 113 -6.65 2.14 11.62
N ALA A 114 -6.30 3.29 11.03
CA ALA A 114 -7.00 4.56 11.26
C ALA A 114 -8.49 4.51 10.93
N VAL A 115 -8.90 3.58 10.06
CA VAL A 115 -10.31 3.36 9.69
C VAL A 115 -10.88 2.04 10.22
N GLY A 116 -10.16 1.37 11.14
CA GLY A 116 -10.62 0.15 11.80
C GLY A 116 -10.56 -1.11 10.94
N LEU A 117 -9.64 -1.16 9.97
CA LEU A 117 -9.47 -2.28 9.06
C LEU A 117 -8.14 -3.01 9.33
N GLU A 118 -8.15 -4.33 9.16
CA GLU A 118 -6.94 -5.14 9.15
C GLU A 118 -6.41 -5.29 7.71
N LEU A 119 -5.10 -5.09 7.54
CA LEU A 119 -4.42 -5.22 6.25
C LEU A 119 -3.83 -6.63 6.10
N GLN A 120 -4.23 -7.33 5.05
CA GLN A 120 -3.55 -8.53 4.58
C GLN A 120 -2.49 -8.17 3.52
N ARG A 121 -1.37 -8.89 3.52
CA ARG A 121 -0.23 -8.67 2.62
C ARG A 121 0.05 -9.93 1.83
N ARG A 122 0.23 -9.77 0.53
CA ARG A 122 0.64 -10.85 -0.38
C ARG A 122 1.89 -10.42 -1.13
N ALA A 123 2.80 -11.34 -1.39
CA ALA A 123 3.95 -11.04 -2.24
C ALA A 123 3.48 -10.70 -3.65
N ALA A 124 4.06 -9.65 -4.24
CA ALA A 124 3.71 -9.20 -5.57
C ALA A 124 4.97 -8.87 -6.38
N ALA A 125 4.86 -8.97 -7.70
CA ALA A 125 5.94 -8.65 -8.63
C ALA A 125 5.38 -7.85 -9.80
N LEU A 126 5.34 -6.53 -9.68
CA LEU A 126 4.87 -5.63 -10.72
C LEU A 126 5.62 -4.29 -10.69
N MET A 127 5.71 -3.66 -11.86
CA MET A 127 6.28 -2.30 -11.94
C MET A 127 5.32 -1.28 -11.30
N PRO A 128 5.85 -0.24 -10.63
CA PRO A 128 7.25 0.19 -10.56
C PRO A 128 8.04 -0.38 -9.36
N TRP A 129 7.54 -1.38 -8.66
CA TRP A 129 8.18 -1.94 -7.45
C TRP A 129 9.22 -3.02 -7.78
N HIS A 130 10.08 -3.28 -6.81
CA HIS A 130 11.07 -4.35 -6.86
C HIS A 130 10.38 -5.73 -6.75
N PRO A 131 10.64 -6.69 -7.66
CA PRO A 131 9.90 -7.95 -7.73
C PRO A 131 9.99 -8.83 -6.47
N GLY A 132 11.05 -8.70 -5.66
CA GLY A 132 11.21 -9.46 -4.42
C GLY A 132 10.91 -8.64 -3.14
N ARG A 133 10.49 -7.37 -3.26
CA ARG A 133 10.25 -6.48 -2.12
C ARG A 133 9.03 -5.57 -2.38
N CYS A 134 7.98 -6.19 -2.86
CA CYS A 134 6.68 -5.57 -3.10
C CYS A 134 5.59 -6.41 -2.44
N ALA A 135 4.68 -5.76 -1.75
CA ALA A 135 3.48 -6.33 -1.22
C ALA A 135 2.25 -5.78 -1.95
N GLU A 136 1.37 -6.66 -2.35
CA GLU A 136 -0.02 -6.36 -2.66
C GLU A 136 -0.78 -6.20 -1.34
N LEU A 137 -1.57 -5.15 -1.23
CA LEU A 137 -2.28 -4.73 -0.03
C LEU A 137 -3.75 -5.09 -0.20
N VAL A 138 -4.26 -5.96 0.69
CA VAL A 138 -5.59 -6.54 0.55
C VAL A 138 -6.42 -6.25 1.81
N VAL A 139 -7.63 -5.74 1.61
CA VAL A 139 -8.63 -5.50 2.66
C VAL A 139 -9.94 -6.16 2.26
N ALA A 140 -10.54 -6.93 3.14
CA ALA A 140 -11.79 -7.65 2.90
C ALA A 140 -11.78 -8.47 1.58
N GLY A 141 -10.61 -9.06 1.24
CA GLY A 141 -10.42 -9.85 0.02
C GLY A 141 -10.18 -9.03 -1.26
N GLN A 142 -10.27 -7.71 -1.21
CA GLN A 142 -10.05 -6.80 -2.33
C GLN A 142 -8.65 -6.19 -2.27
N VAL A 143 -7.96 -6.17 -3.42
CA VAL A 143 -6.68 -5.44 -3.56
C VAL A 143 -6.97 -3.95 -3.58
N ILE A 144 -6.39 -3.22 -2.61
CA ILE A 144 -6.54 -1.77 -2.48
C ILE A 144 -5.27 -1.01 -2.86
N GLY A 145 -4.16 -1.69 -3.10
CA GLY A 145 -2.92 -1.02 -3.47
C GLY A 145 -1.68 -1.88 -3.36
N HIS A 146 -0.54 -1.21 -3.39
CA HIS A 146 0.78 -1.84 -3.31
C HIS A 146 1.74 -1.00 -2.47
N ALA A 147 2.67 -1.66 -1.79
CA ALA A 147 3.75 -1.02 -1.04
C ALA A 147 5.05 -1.81 -1.19
N GLY A 148 6.18 -1.12 -1.15
CA GLY A 148 7.47 -1.77 -1.20
C GLY A 148 8.61 -0.87 -1.67
N GLU A 149 9.72 -1.51 -2.01
CA GLU A 149 10.89 -0.84 -2.58
C GLU A 149 10.65 -0.57 -4.08
N LEU A 150 11.02 0.60 -4.56
CA LEU A 150 10.96 0.92 -5.98
C LEU A 150 12.03 0.14 -6.75
N HIS A 151 11.68 -0.25 -7.98
CA HIS A 151 12.60 -0.98 -8.84
C HIS A 151 13.89 -0.18 -9.10
N PRO A 152 15.09 -0.79 -9.02
CA PRO A 152 16.37 -0.08 -9.20
C PRO A 152 16.45 0.73 -10.49
N THR A 153 15.83 0.25 -11.57
CA THR A 153 15.77 0.98 -12.84
C THR A 153 14.92 2.25 -12.74
N VAL A 154 13.85 2.22 -11.95
CA VAL A 154 13.01 3.41 -11.70
C VAL A 154 13.81 4.43 -10.90
N CYS A 155 14.43 4.01 -9.79
CA CYS A 155 15.27 4.90 -8.97
C CYS A 155 16.36 5.57 -9.81
N ARG A 156 17.09 4.79 -10.63
CA ARG A 156 18.16 5.33 -11.47
C ARG A 156 17.66 6.33 -12.52
N LYS A 157 16.53 6.03 -13.20
CA LYS A 157 15.97 6.94 -14.21
C LYS A 157 15.41 8.21 -13.61
N ALA A 158 14.90 8.13 -12.39
CA ALA A 158 14.28 9.23 -11.66
C ALA A 158 15.29 10.03 -10.80
N GLY A 159 16.56 9.61 -10.73
CA GLY A 159 17.57 10.25 -9.87
C GLY A 159 17.30 10.07 -8.38
N LEU A 160 16.55 9.03 -8.01
CA LEU A 160 16.27 8.69 -6.61
C LEU A 160 17.40 7.84 -6.00
N PRO A 161 17.65 7.94 -4.69
CA PRO A 161 18.52 7.02 -3.98
C PRO A 161 18.09 5.56 -4.19
N THR A 162 19.06 4.66 -4.17
CA THR A 162 18.77 3.23 -4.15
C THR A 162 17.95 2.88 -2.91
N ARG A 163 17.03 1.91 -3.06
CA ARG A 163 16.15 1.47 -1.98
C ARG A 163 15.11 2.52 -1.52
N SER A 164 14.82 3.53 -2.35
CA SER A 164 13.62 4.34 -2.14
C SER A 164 12.38 3.46 -2.14
N CYS A 165 11.45 3.74 -1.23
CA CYS A 165 10.25 2.96 -1.03
C CYS A 165 9.01 3.80 -1.32
N ALA A 166 7.94 3.13 -1.73
CA ALA A 166 6.68 3.80 -2.00
C ALA A 166 5.49 2.95 -1.51
N VAL A 167 4.39 3.62 -1.29
CA VAL A 167 3.07 3.03 -1.06
C VAL A 167 2.05 3.77 -1.92
N GLU A 168 1.10 3.06 -2.46
CA GLU A 168 -0.05 3.66 -3.14
C GLU A 168 -1.32 2.86 -2.83
N LEU A 169 -2.36 3.54 -2.35
CA LEU A 169 -3.63 2.97 -1.88
C LEU A 169 -4.81 3.61 -2.60
N ASP A 170 -5.82 2.82 -2.92
CA ASP A 170 -7.14 3.30 -3.33
C ASP A 170 -7.91 3.73 -2.08
N LEU A 171 -8.02 5.04 -1.90
CA LEU A 171 -8.64 5.63 -0.72
C LEU A 171 -10.17 5.45 -0.73
N ASP A 172 -10.80 5.44 -1.91
CA ASP A 172 -12.23 5.20 -2.02
C ASP A 172 -12.58 3.75 -1.66
N ALA A 173 -11.76 2.79 -2.10
CA ALA A 173 -11.92 1.38 -1.74
C ALA A 173 -11.70 1.16 -0.23
N LEU A 174 -10.71 1.82 0.36
CA LEU A 174 -10.44 1.78 1.80
C LEU A 174 -11.61 2.32 2.62
N ILE A 175 -12.13 3.49 2.23
CA ILE A 175 -13.28 4.12 2.91
C ILE A 175 -14.54 3.28 2.76
N ALA A 176 -14.78 2.69 1.58
CA ALA A 176 -15.94 1.84 1.35
C ALA A 176 -15.91 0.54 2.17
N ALA A 177 -14.72 0.02 2.46
CA ALA A 177 -14.54 -1.17 3.29
C ALA A 177 -14.60 -0.87 4.80
N ALA A 178 -14.46 0.41 5.20
CA ALA A 178 -14.41 0.79 6.60
C ALA A 178 -15.72 0.46 7.33
N PRO A 179 -15.67 -0.15 8.53
CA PRO A 179 -16.86 -0.39 9.32
C PRO A 179 -17.50 0.94 9.71
N GLY A 180 -18.81 1.04 9.58
CA GLY A 180 -19.59 2.28 9.82
C GLY A 180 -19.65 2.78 11.27
N GLY A 181 -18.77 2.31 12.14
CA GLY A 181 -18.65 2.72 13.56
C GLY A 181 -17.73 1.77 14.31
N GLY A 182 -17.00 2.30 15.29
CA GLY A 182 -16.17 1.48 16.17
C GLY A 182 -17.04 0.63 17.09
N THR A 183 -16.97 -0.69 17.00
CA THR A 183 -17.53 -1.60 18.00
C THR A 183 -16.50 -1.78 19.11
N ILE A 184 -16.89 -1.40 20.34
CA ILE A 184 -16.07 -1.71 21.52
C ILE A 184 -16.20 -3.22 21.74
N ARG A 185 -15.09 -3.95 21.65
CA ARG A 185 -15.04 -5.35 22.10
C ARG A 185 -15.15 -5.39 23.61
N GLY A 186 -15.90 -6.35 24.14
CA GLY A 186 -15.96 -6.58 25.59
C GLY A 186 -14.55 -6.83 26.13
N LEU A 187 -14.22 -6.19 27.25
CA LEU A 187 -12.94 -6.46 27.91
C LEU A 187 -13.03 -7.82 28.62
N SER A 188 -12.02 -8.67 28.40
CA SER A 188 -11.89 -9.90 29.17
C SER A 188 -11.68 -9.57 30.65
N THR A 189 -12.40 -10.26 31.52
CA THR A 189 -12.23 -10.18 32.99
C THR A 189 -11.34 -11.31 33.52
N PHE A 190 -10.90 -12.21 32.67
CA PHE A 190 -10.04 -13.33 33.02
C PHE A 190 -8.57 -12.95 32.89
N PRO A 191 -7.69 -13.54 33.73
CA PRO A 191 -6.25 -13.42 33.55
C PRO A 191 -5.81 -14.00 32.20
N VAL A 192 -4.89 -13.32 31.52
CA VAL A 192 -4.32 -13.81 30.25
C VAL A 192 -3.40 -15.00 30.53
N ALA A 193 -3.65 -16.13 29.88
CA ALA A 193 -2.71 -17.24 29.79
C ALA A 193 -1.85 -17.05 28.52
N LYS A 194 -0.52 -17.09 28.68
CA LYS A 194 0.43 -16.99 27.56
C LYS A 194 1.06 -18.36 27.35
N GLU A 195 1.04 -18.82 26.11
CA GLU A 195 1.66 -20.10 25.73
C GLU A 195 2.49 -19.87 24.46
N ASP A 196 3.69 -20.42 24.43
CA ASP A 196 4.55 -20.43 23.26
C ASP A 196 4.32 -21.72 22.48
N VAL A 197 4.07 -21.59 21.19
CA VAL A 197 3.85 -22.74 20.29
C VAL A 197 4.97 -22.74 19.25
N ALA A 198 5.76 -23.81 19.22
CA ALA A 198 6.77 -24.05 18.20
C ALA A 198 6.21 -24.99 17.12
N LEU A 199 6.27 -24.57 15.89
CA LEU A 199 5.78 -25.31 14.72
C LEU A 199 6.91 -25.47 13.71
N VAL A 200 7.02 -26.66 13.12
CA VAL A 200 7.91 -26.91 11.98
C VAL A 200 7.04 -26.97 10.73
N VAL A 201 7.28 -26.08 9.80
CA VAL A 201 6.52 -25.98 8.54
C VAL A 201 7.46 -25.97 7.35
N ASP A 202 6.95 -26.30 6.17
CA ASP A 202 7.72 -26.19 4.93
C ASP A 202 8.06 -24.72 4.62
N GLU A 203 9.20 -24.47 4.02
CA GLU A 203 9.72 -23.12 3.74
C GLU A 203 8.73 -22.25 2.96
N GLU A 204 7.93 -22.86 2.08
CA GLU A 204 6.92 -22.18 1.27
C GLU A 204 5.71 -21.68 2.08
N VAL A 205 5.44 -22.24 3.26
CA VAL A 205 4.32 -21.83 4.10
C VAL A 205 4.61 -20.45 4.68
N SER A 206 3.76 -19.49 4.39
CA SER A 206 3.93 -18.13 4.90
C SER A 206 3.55 -18.00 6.39
N ALA A 207 4.16 -17.05 7.09
CA ALA A 207 3.79 -16.70 8.47
C ALA A 207 2.29 -16.32 8.59
N ALA A 208 1.72 -15.71 7.56
CA ALA A 208 0.30 -15.39 7.52
C ALA A 208 -0.58 -16.64 7.55
N GLN A 209 -0.25 -17.67 6.77
CA GLN A 209 -0.98 -18.95 6.79
C GLN A 209 -0.90 -19.64 8.14
N VAL A 210 0.26 -19.63 8.78
CA VAL A 210 0.42 -20.18 10.14
C VAL A 210 -0.43 -19.41 11.13
N ARG A 211 -0.41 -18.07 11.08
CA ARG A 211 -1.23 -17.22 11.93
C ARG A 211 -2.73 -17.48 11.74
N GLU A 212 -3.18 -17.57 10.49
CA GLU A 212 -4.59 -17.87 10.16
C GLU A 212 -5.03 -19.22 10.75
N ALA A 213 -4.19 -20.26 10.62
CA ALA A 213 -4.48 -21.58 11.18
C ALA A 213 -4.55 -21.56 12.71
N LEU A 214 -3.63 -20.83 13.37
CA LEU A 214 -3.64 -20.68 14.83
C LEU A 214 -4.87 -19.90 15.31
N VAL A 215 -5.25 -18.82 14.63
CA VAL A 215 -6.45 -18.05 14.95
C VAL A 215 -7.71 -18.90 14.77
N ALA A 216 -7.80 -19.65 13.68
CA ALA A 216 -8.93 -20.54 13.44
C ALA A 216 -9.02 -21.68 14.47
N GLY A 217 -7.88 -22.23 14.91
CA GLY A 217 -7.84 -23.28 15.92
C GLY A 217 -8.03 -22.79 17.37
N GLY A 218 -7.65 -21.56 17.67
CA GLY A 218 -7.71 -20.98 19.01
C GLY A 218 -9.11 -20.60 19.49
N GLY A 219 -10.04 -20.40 18.55
CA GLY A 219 -11.45 -20.12 18.85
C GLY A 219 -11.68 -18.80 19.60
N GLU A 220 -12.80 -18.71 20.31
CA GLU A 220 -13.25 -17.47 20.96
C GLU A 220 -12.41 -17.04 22.17
N LEU A 221 -11.62 -17.95 22.74
CA LEU A 221 -10.75 -17.67 23.88
C LEU A 221 -9.40 -17.07 23.47
N LEU A 222 -9.06 -17.10 22.19
CA LEU A 222 -7.80 -16.56 21.70
C LEU A 222 -7.89 -15.03 21.61
N GLU A 223 -7.08 -14.33 22.39
CA GLU A 223 -7.02 -12.87 22.38
C GLU A 223 -6.04 -12.34 21.32
N SER A 224 -4.84 -12.96 21.21
CA SER A 224 -3.81 -12.54 20.26
C SER A 224 -2.88 -13.69 19.86
N VAL A 225 -2.29 -13.57 18.66
CA VAL A 225 -1.20 -14.41 18.17
C VAL A 225 -0.11 -13.51 17.62
N GLU A 226 1.09 -13.67 18.14
CA GLU A 226 2.26 -12.89 17.74
C GLU A 226 3.39 -13.82 17.33
N LEU A 227 4.00 -13.54 16.16
CA LEU A 227 5.20 -14.22 15.72
C LEU A 227 6.42 -13.49 16.30
N PHE A 228 7.18 -14.16 17.15
CA PHE A 228 8.35 -13.57 17.80
C PHE A 228 9.68 -14.13 17.29
N ASP A 229 9.70 -15.32 16.67
CA ASP A 229 10.92 -15.90 16.12
C ASP A 229 10.66 -16.78 14.89
N VAL A 230 11.64 -16.86 13.99
CA VAL A 230 11.68 -17.78 12.86
C VAL A 230 13.08 -18.35 12.74
N TYR A 231 13.20 -19.65 12.93
CA TYR A 231 14.46 -20.36 12.80
C TYR A 231 14.49 -21.22 11.55
N ALA A 232 15.57 -21.09 10.77
CA ALA A 232 15.86 -21.95 9.63
C ALA A 232 17.29 -22.49 9.79
N GLY A 233 17.44 -23.79 9.91
CA GLY A 233 18.76 -24.39 10.13
C GLY A 233 18.71 -25.92 10.20
N GLU A 234 19.85 -26.55 10.43
CA GLU A 234 20.01 -28.02 10.40
C GLU A 234 19.04 -28.79 11.32
N GLN A 235 18.61 -28.17 12.42
CA GLN A 235 17.74 -28.83 13.41
C GLN A 235 16.29 -29.01 12.91
N VAL A 236 15.82 -28.22 11.99
CA VAL A 236 14.47 -28.31 11.44
C VAL A 236 14.40 -29.08 10.10
N GLY A 237 15.56 -29.43 9.55
CA GLY A 237 15.71 -30.16 8.28
C GLY A 237 15.74 -29.27 7.05
N GLU A 238 16.07 -29.88 5.89
CA GLU A 238 16.10 -29.16 4.62
C GLU A 238 14.68 -28.70 4.22
N HIS A 239 14.59 -27.49 3.65
CA HIS A 239 13.34 -26.85 3.21
C HIS A 239 12.26 -26.64 4.29
N ARG A 240 12.66 -26.54 5.55
CA ARG A 240 11.79 -26.28 6.69
C ARG A 240 12.26 -25.11 7.55
N LYS A 241 11.31 -24.52 8.20
CA LYS A 241 11.55 -23.44 9.17
C LYS A 241 10.64 -23.58 10.37
#